data_a6de9c9da367511f6d6481313d4a224e
#
_entry.id   a6de9c9da367511f6d6481313d4a224e
#
_cell.length_a   1.000
_cell.length_b   1.000
_cell.length_c   1.000
_cell.angle_alpha   90.00
_cell.angle_beta   90.00
_cell.angle_gamma   90.00
#
_symmetry.space_group_name_H-M   'P 1'
#
loop_
_entity.id
_entity.type
_entity.pdbx_description
1 polymer ?
#
loop_
_entity_poly.entity_id
_entity_poly.type
_entity_poly.pdbx_seq_one_letter_code
_entity_poly.pdbx_strand_id
1 'polypeptide(L)'
;VMLPSNPMYFDAVLGGKELWGGVVPKVGRNFIQAVAIEGFPLESAPGILSVLAELPSEYRWSSRFIFMDTHEAVKHLEKFRKKWKQKVRGFFDQVFNTNTGAVDQDALSMVQDAADAIAEVNSGYIAQGYYTSVVILMDENRERLEESARKVEKSIERLGFAARIESINTMDAYLGSIPGHGVENVRRPLINTMNLADLLPTSTIWTGSNAAPCPLYPPLSPALMHCVTNGATPFRLNLHVRD
;
A
#
# COMPACT_ATOMS: atom_id res chain seq x y z
N VAL A 1 -5.13 23.20 5.92
CA VAL A 1 -3.87 23.08 6.64
C VAL A 1 -3.08 24.36 6.36
N MET A 2 -2.85 25.19 7.39
CA MET A 2 -1.96 26.34 7.24
C MET A 2 -0.52 25.82 7.31
N LEU A 3 0.23 26.02 6.25
CA LEU A 3 1.67 25.76 6.29
C LEU A 3 2.33 26.82 7.18
N PRO A 4 3.25 26.45 8.07
CA PRO A 4 3.98 27.43 8.87
C PRO A 4 4.77 28.36 7.94
N SER A 5 4.83 29.64 8.30
CA SER A 5 5.57 30.67 7.54
C SER A 5 7.08 30.40 7.54
N ASN A 6 7.59 29.69 8.52
CA ASN A 6 8.99 29.29 8.64
C ASN A 6 9.11 27.78 8.48
N PRO A 7 10.18 27.27 7.85
CA PRO A 7 10.47 25.85 7.81
C PRO A 7 10.55 25.27 9.23
N MET A 8 9.83 24.19 9.48
CA MET A 8 9.92 23.44 10.74
C MET A 8 10.66 22.13 10.50
N TYR A 9 11.52 21.76 11.44
CA TYR A 9 12.12 20.43 11.41
C TYR A 9 11.04 19.36 11.56
N PHE A 10 11.17 18.31 10.78
CA PHE A 10 10.18 17.24 10.73
C PHE A 10 10.04 16.50 12.08
N ASP A 11 11.15 16.31 12.79
CA ASP A 11 11.20 15.75 14.13
C ASP A 11 10.40 16.60 15.16
N ALA A 12 10.43 17.92 15.07
CA ALA A 12 9.62 18.78 15.92
C ALA A 12 8.10 18.61 15.67
N VAL A 13 7.71 18.36 14.42
CA VAL A 13 6.31 18.08 14.07
C VAL A 13 5.87 16.71 14.58
N LEU A 14 6.70 15.69 14.42
CA LEU A 14 6.41 14.32 14.87
C LEU A 14 6.50 14.16 16.38
N GLY A 15 7.49 14.79 17.02
CA GLY A 15 7.72 14.76 18.46
C GLY A 15 6.81 15.67 19.27
N GLY A 16 5.99 16.51 18.60
CA GLY A 16 5.10 17.46 19.25
C GLY A 16 3.88 16.84 19.98
N LYS A 17 3.68 15.52 19.86
CA LYS A 17 2.60 14.80 20.55
C LYS A 17 3.16 13.59 21.28
N GLU A 18 2.63 13.30 22.45
CA GLU A 18 2.97 12.10 23.20
C GLU A 18 2.65 10.84 22.39
N LEU A 19 3.59 9.90 22.36
CA LEU A 19 3.44 8.59 21.74
C LEU A 19 3.39 7.52 22.81
N TRP A 20 2.28 6.80 22.88
CA TRP A 20 2.06 5.70 23.82
C TRP A 20 2.12 4.38 23.04
N GLY A 21 3.05 3.50 23.44
CA GLY A 21 3.14 2.14 22.91
C GLY A 21 2.06 1.21 23.46
N GLY A 22 1.96 0.01 22.90
CA GLY A 22 1.05 -1.04 23.32
C GLY A 22 0.32 -1.71 22.16
N VAL A 23 -0.60 -2.60 22.45
CA VAL A 23 -1.39 -3.33 21.43
C VAL A 23 -2.29 -2.38 20.64
N VAL A 24 -2.80 -1.34 21.29
CA VAL A 24 -3.51 -0.23 20.63
C VAL A 24 -2.78 1.06 21.02
N PRO A 25 -1.79 1.47 20.19
CA PRO A 25 -0.99 2.64 20.47
C PRO A 25 -1.80 3.93 20.34
N LYS A 26 -1.27 5.02 20.90
CA LYS A 26 -1.84 6.36 20.84
C LYS A 26 -0.82 7.39 20.44
N VAL A 27 -1.26 8.39 19.67
CA VAL A 27 -0.53 9.64 19.42
C VAL A 27 -1.39 10.80 19.87
N GLY A 28 -0.96 11.47 20.93
CA GLY A 28 -1.79 12.47 21.61
C GLY A 28 -3.11 11.86 22.06
N ARG A 29 -4.23 12.36 21.56
CA ARG A 29 -5.58 11.87 21.89
C ARG A 29 -6.03 10.68 21.06
N ASN A 30 -5.42 10.46 19.89
CA ASN A 30 -5.89 9.49 18.92
C ASN A 30 -5.31 8.10 19.19
N PHE A 31 -6.16 7.09 19.22
CA PHE A 31 -5.77 5.69 19.06
C PHE A 31 -5.30 5.45 17.62
N ILE A 32 -4.40 4.51 17.42
CA ILE A 32 -3.87 4.14 16.12
C ILE A 32 -4.22 2.70 15.82
N GLN A 33 -4.61 2.44 14.59
CA GLN A 33 -4.75 1.09 14.03
C GLN A 33 -4.10 1.06 12.66
N ALA A 34 -3.49 -0.07 12.31
CA ALA A 34 -2.88 -0.27 11.01
C ALA A 34 -3.53 -1.46 10.30
N VAL A 35 -3.83 -1.32 9.02
CA VAL A 35 -4.23 -2.42 8.15
C VAL A 35 -3.13 -2.62 7.12
N ALA A 36 -2.48 -3.78 7.14
CA ALA A 36 -1.38 -4.12 6.24
C ALA A 36 -1.85 -5.07 5.14
N ILE A 37 -1.32 -4.90 3.93
CA ILE A 37 -1.50 -5.84 2.82
C ILE A 37 -0.38 -6.88 2.91
N GLU A 38 -0.74 -8.17 2.97
CA GLU A 38 0.23 -9.28 3.08
C GLU A 38 0.16 -10.30 1.95
N GLY A 39 -0.89 -10.27 1.13
CA GLY A 39 -1.05 -11.16 -0.03
C GLY A 39 -1.72 -10.44 -1.19
N PHE A 40 -1.47 -10.93 -2.40
CA PHE A 40 -1.88 -10.31 -3.65
C PHE A 40 -2.79 -11.23 -4.45
N PRO A 41 -3.74 -10.67 -5.25
CA PRO A 41 -4.52 -11.45 -6.19
C PRO A 41 -3.61 -12.03 -7.30
N LEU A 42 -4.12 -13.02 -8.03
CA LEU A 42 -3.41 -13.62 -9.16
C LEU A 42 -3.24 -12.63 -10.31
N GLU A 43 -4.18 -11.71 -10.48
CA GLU A 43 -4.18 -10.68 -11.52
C GLU A 43 -4.35 -9.31 -10.88
N SER A 44 -3.67 -8.31 -11.42
CA SER A 44 -3.80 -6.92 -11.01
C SER A 44 -4.04 -6.02 -12.23
N ALA A 45 -4.55 -4.83 -11.98
CA ALA A 45 -4.78 -3.81 -12.99
C ALA A 45 -4.39 -2.43 -12.42
N PRO A 46 -3.98 -1.48 -13.27
CA PRO A 46 -3.62 -0.14 -12.85
C PRO A 46 -4.70 0.51 -11.97
N GLY A 47 -4.29 0.99 -10.80
CA GLY A 47 -5.18 1.64 -9.85
C GLY A 47 -6.12 0.69 -9.09
N ILE A 48 -5.82 -0.60 -9.01
CA ILE A 48 -6.66 -1.60 -8.32
C ILE A 48 -7.01 -1.20 -6.87
N LEU A 49 -6.14 -0.45 -6.19
CA LEU A 49 -6.38 0.05 -4.83
C LEU A 49 -7.10 1.41 -4.77
N SER A 50 -7.62 1.94 -5.90
CA SER A 50 -8.34 3.22 -5.94
C SER A 50 -9.59 3.25 -5.05
N VAL A 51 -10.17 2.10 -4.74
CA VAL A 51 -11.29 1.95 -3.79
C VAL A 51 -10.97 2.55 -2.41
N LEU A 52 -9.69 2.62 -2.03
CA LEU A 52 -9.28 3.26 -0.78
C LEU A 52 -9.63 4.75 -0.75
N ALA A 53 -9.67 5.43 -1.90
CA ALA A 53 -10.04 6.85 -1.99
C ALA A 53 -11.54 7.09 -1.72
N GLU A 54 -12.38 6.06 -1.79
CA GLU A 54 -13.84 6.15 -1.58
C GLU A 54 -14.25 5.84 -0.13
N LEU A 55 -13.32 5.44 0.71
CA LEU A 55 -13.61 5.08 2.10
C LEU A 55 -14.06 6.31 2.90
N PRO A 56 -15.17 6.22 3.67
CA PRO A 56 -15.69 7.32 4.47
C PRO A 56 -14.95 7.44 5.82
N SER A 57 -13.64 7.38 5.79
CA SER A 57 -12.77 7.43 6.99
C SER A 57 -11.54 8.26 6.69
N GLU A 58 -11.05 8.96 7.71
CA GLU A 58 -9.75 9.63 7.62
C GLU A 58 -8.64 8.59 7.82
N TYR A 59 -7.72 8.51 6.88
CA TYR A 59 -6.59 7.58 6.93
C TYR A 59 -5.35 8.13 6.24
N ARG A 60 -4.20 7.54 6.54
CA ARG A 60 -2.96 7.72 5.80
C ARG A 60 -2.58 6.39 5.15
N TRP A 61 -2.53 6.36 3.83
CA TRP A 61 -2.03 5.21 3.09
C TRP A 61 -0.55 5.42 2.78
N SER A 62 0.28 4.50 3.22
CA SER A 62 1.72 4.49 2.98
C SER A 62 2.11 3.28 2.15
N SER A 63 2.79 3.53 1.04
CA SER A 63 3.41 2.51 0.20
C SER A 63 4.92 2.71 0.19
N ARG A 64 5.66 1.63 0.42
CA ARG A 64 7.12 1.60 0.37
C ARG A 64 7.56 0.48 -0.53
N PHE A 65 8.47 0.78 -1.44
CA PHE A 65 9.13 -0.21 -2.26
C PHE A 65 10.64 -0.10 -2.09
N ILE A 66 11.27 -1.20 -1.71
CA ILE A 66 12.72 -1.29 -1.54
C ILE A 66 13.25 -2.12 -2.69
N PHE A 67 13.92 -1.47 -3.64
CA PHE A 67 14.51 -2.15 -4.78
C PHE A 67 15.54 -3.19 -4.34
N MET A 68 15.51 -4.33 -4.99
CA MET A 68 16.47 -5.40 -4.80
C MET A 68 17.52 -5.30 -5.92
N ASP A 69 18.79 -5.56 -5.57
CA ASP A 69 19.83 -5.73 -6.58
C ASP A 69 19.51 -6.88 -7.55
N THR A 70 19.81 -6.70 -8.83
CA THR A 70 19.53 -7.70 -9.88
C THR A 70 20.07 -9.08 -9.54
N HIS A 71 21.29 -9.15 -9.00
CA HIS A 71 21.91 -10.42 -8.66
C HIS A 71 21.18 -11.10 -7.47
N GLU A 72 20.76 -10.32 -6.49
CA GLU A 72 19.98 -10.81 -5.35
C GLU A 72 18.59 -11.27 -5.81
N ALA A 73 17.94 -10.51 -6.68
CA ALA A 73 16.64 -10.85 -7.26
C ALA A 73 16.69 -12.18 -8.02
N VAL A 74 17.66 -12.35 -8.90
CA VAL A 74 17.86 -13.62 -9.64
C VAL A 74 18.10 -14.77 -8.68
N LYS A 75 18.95 -14.61 -7.66
CA LYS A 75 19.19 -15.64 -6.64
C LYS A 75 17.92 -16.04 -5.87
N HIS A 76 17.06 -15.08 -5.53
CA HIS A 76 15.77 -15.35 -4.91
C HIS A 76 14.84 -16.15 -5.83
N LEU A 77 14.70 -15.70 -7.07
CA LEU A 77 13.86 -16.39 -8.08
C LEU A 77 14.37 -17.80 -8.38
N GLU A 78 15.70 -18.01 -8.48
CA GLU A 78 16.28 -19.33 -8.62
C GLU A 78 15.97 -20.24 -7.43
N LYS A 79 15.98 -19.71 -6.20
CA LYS A 79 15.61 -20.47 -5.00
C LYS A 79 14.15 -20.91 -5.07
N PHE A 80 13.24 -20.03 -5.51
CA PHE A 80 11.85 -20.39 -5.76
C PHE A 80 11.74 -21.47 -6.84
N ARG A 81 12.38 -21.28 -7.99
CA ARG A 81 12.39 -22.24 -9.09
C ARG A 81 12.89 -23.62 -8.63
N LYS A 82 13.98 -23.68 -7.86
CA LYS A 82 14.51 -24.96 -7.29
C LYS A 82 13.51 -25.61 -6.36
N LYS A 83 12.85 -24.84 -5.48
CA LYS A 83 11.82 -25.36 -4.55
C LYS A 83 10.64 -25.98 -5.29
N TRP A 84 10.16 -25.33 -6.36
CA TRP A 84 9.07 -25.87 -7.18
C TRP A 84 9.49 -27.08 -8.00
N LYS A 85 10.70 -27.09 -8.57
CA LYS A 85 11.27 -28.28 -9.24
C LYS A 85 11.38 -29.49 -8.31
N GLN A 86 11.70 -29.28 -7.03
CA GLN A 86 11.74 -30.35 -6.05
C GLN A 86 10.33 -30.88 -5.74
N LYS A 87 9.32 -30.01 -5.66
CA LYS A 87 7.92 -30.42 -5.52
C LYS A 87 7.46 -31.24 -6.72
N VAL A 88 7.74 -30.80 -7.93
CA VAL A 88 7.44 -31.54 -9.15
C VAL A 88 8.11 -32.93 -9.12
N ARG A 89 9.40 -33.02 -8.77
CA ARG A 89 10.12 -34.31 -8.67
C ARG A 89 9.52 -35.21 -7.59
N GLY A 90 9.30 -34.71 -6.39
CA GLY A 90 8.70 -35.50 -5.32
C GLY A 90 7.33 -36.02 -5.67
N PHE A 91 6.55 -35.29 -6.46
CA PHE A 91 5.28 -35.72 -6.98
C PHE A 91 5.43 -36.82 -8.07
N PHE A 92 6.39 -36.68 -9.00
CA PHE A 92 6.68 -37.72 -10.00
C PHE A 92 7.11 -39.02 -9.34
N ASP A 93 7.99 -38.97 -8.35
CA ASP A 93 8.41 -40.18 -7.62
C ASP A 93 7.24 -40.88 -6.90
N GLN A 94 6.27 -40.10 -6.41
CA GLN A 94 5.07 -40.62 -5.76
C GLN A 94 4.04 -41.14 -6.76
N VAL A 95 3.89 -40.54 -7.94
CA VAL A 95 3.00 -40.94 -9.02
C VAL A 95 3.48 -42.23 -9.71
N PHE A 96 4.79 -42.35 -9.93
CA PHE A 96 5.36 -43.58 -10.48
C PHE A 96 5.15 -44.82 -9.56
N ASN A 97 5.01 -44.57 -8.25
CA ASN A 97 4.68 -45.65 -7.29
C ASN A 97 3.19 -45.93 -7.15
N THR A 98 2.27 -45.07 -7.62
CA THR A 98 0.83 -45.15 -7.35
C THR A 98 -0.07 -45.21 -8.59
N ASN A 99 0.46 -45.20 -9.80
CA ASN A 99 -0.27 -45.33 -11.07
C ASN A 99 -1.43 -44.36 -11.33
N THR A 100 -1.43 -43.17 -10.68
CA THR A 100 -2.41 -42.11 -10.86
C THR A 100 -1.76 -40.91 -11.53
N GLY A 101 -1.91 -40.83 -12.86
CA GLY A 101 -1.21 -39.91 -13.75
C GLY A 101 -1.74 -38.49 -13.83
N ALA A 102 -1.96 -37.76 -12.73
CA ALA A 102 -2.21 -36.35 -12.76
C ALA A 102 -0.92 -35.58 -12.38
N VAL A 103 -0.23 -35.05 -13.38
CA VAL A 103 0.88 -34.14 -13.17
C VAL A 103 0.30 -32.85 -12.55
N ASP A 104 0.92 -32.36 -11.48
CA ASP A 104 0.57 -31.08 -10.90
C ASP A 104 0.97 -29.97 -11.90
N GLN A 105 -0.01 -29.61 -12.77
CA GLN A 105 0.16 -28.57 -13.79
C GLN A 105 0.51 -27.23 -13.18
N ASP A 106 0.02 -26.95 -11.97
CA ASP A 106 0.31 -25.71 -11.25
C ASP A 106 1.80 -25.61 -10.87
N ALA A 107 2.40 -26.74 -10.45
CA ALA A 107 3.81 -26.76 -10.10
C ALA A 107 4.73 -26.60 -11.34
N LEU A 108 4.30 -27.08 -12.50
CA LEU A 108 5.00 -26.88 -13.77
C LEU A 108 4.90 -25.43 -14.24
N SER A 109 3.72 -24.82 -14.16
CA SER A 109 3.54 -23.39 -14.50
C SER A 109 4.39 -22.51 -13.61
N MET A 110 4.44 -22.75 -12.31
CA MET A 110 5.27 -22.02 -11.36
C MET A 110 6.77 -22.11 -11.65
N VAL A 111 7.25 -23.23 -12.20
CA VAL A 111 8.65 -23.35 -12.65
C VAL A 111 8.90 -22.49 -13.87
N GLN A 112 7.95 -22.44 -14.82
CA GLN A 112 8.05 -21.64 -16.02
C GLN A 112 7.97 -20.15 -15.67
N ASP A 113 6.99 -19.73 -14.88
CA ASP A 113 6.82 -18.35 -14.42
C ASP A 113 8.08 -17.82 -13.72
N ALA A 114 8.72 -18.67 -12.90
CA ALA A 114 9.97 -18.31 -12.24
C ALA A 114 11.14 -18.19 -13.24
N ALA A 115 11.13 -18.95 -14.34
CA ALA A 115 12.15 -18.85 -15.40
C ALA A 115 11.96 -17.58 -16.21
N ASP A 116 10.73 -17.25 -16.56
CA ASP A 116 10.38 -16.04 -17.30
C ASP A 116 10.69 -14.79 -16.47
N ALA A 117 10.34 -14.78 -15.18
CA ALA A 117 10.70 -13.70 -14.27
C ALA A 117 12.23 -13.49 -14.15
N ILE A 118 13.03 -14.55 -14.17
CA ILE A 118 14.50 -14.44 -14.21
C ILE A 118 14.99 -13.79 -15.51
N ALA A 119 14.40 -14.17 -16.65
CA ALA A 119 14.75 -13.59 -17.94
C ALA A 119 14.41 -12.10 -17.99
N GLU A 120 13.24 -11.71 -17.49
CA GLU A 120 12.80 -10.31 -17.42
C GLU A 120 13.69 -9.46 -16.52
N VAL A 121 14.07 -9.97 -15.35
CA VAL A 121 15.00 -9.27 -14.42
C VAL A 121 16.38 -9.11 -15.07
N ASN A 122 16.89 -10.14 -15.74
CA ASN A 122 18.18 -10.07 -16.43
C ASN A 122 18.17 -9.11 -17.64
N SER A 123 17.01 -8.91 -18.27
CA SER A 123 16.88 -7.93 -19.36
C SER A 123 16.95 -6.47 -18.88
N GLY A 124 16.79 -6.24 -17.58
CA GLY A 124 16.78 -4.91 -16.97
C GLY A 124 15.48 -4.13 -17.15
N TYR A 125 14.46 -4.69 -17.81
CA TYR A 125 13.15 -4.05 -17.98
C TYR A 125 12.30 -4.10 -16.70
N ILE A 126 12.50 -5.10 -15.86
CA ILE A 126 11.75 -5.31 -14.62
C ILE A 126 12.72 -5.43 -13.47
N ALA A 127 12.44 -4.72 -12.39
CA ALA A 127 13.14 -4.87 -11.12
C ALA A 127 12.26 -5.59 -10.10
N GLN A 128 12.86 -6.33 -9.20
CA GLN A 128 12.22 -6.92 -8.03
C GLN A 128 12.46 -6.05 -6.80
N GLY A 129 11.57 -6.13 -5.84
CA GLY A 129 11.76 -5.43 -4.57
C GLY A 129 10.76 -5.84 -3.50
N TYR A 130 11.05 -5.42 -2.29
CA TYR A 130 10.15 -5.60 -1.15
C TYR A 130 9.12 -4.49 -1.11
N TYR A 131 7.86 -4.86 -1.13
CA TYR A 131 6.74 -3.92 -1.06
C TYR A 131 6.08 -3.98 0.31
N THR A 132 5.82 -2.81 0.87
CA THR A 132 5.04 -2.68 2.10
C THR A 132 3.93 -1.67 1.84
N SER A 133 2.70 -2.06 2.11
CA SER A 133 1.56 -1.16 2.02
C SER A 133 0.74 -1.26 3.29
N VAL A 134 0.55 -0.12 3.93
CA VAL A 134 -0.20 0.00 5.18
C VAL A 134 -1.16 1.19 5.13
N VAL A 135 -2.35 0.96 5.64
CA VAL A 135 -3.36 2.02 5.88
C VAL A 135 -3.38 2.29 7.39
N ILE A 136 -2.99 3.49 7.77
CA ILE A 136 -2.99 3.95 9.16
C ILE A 136 -4.25 4.74 9.42
N LEU A 137 -5.02 4.30 10.40
CA LEU A 137 -6.24 4.93 10.87
C LEU A 137 -6.00 5.53 12.26
N MET A 138 -6.63 6.66 12.54
CA MET A 138 -6.55 7.35 13.82
C MET A 138 -7.93 7.88 14.21
N ASP A 139 -8.34 7.65 15.45
CA ASP A 139 -9.60 8.18 16.00
C ASP A 139 -9.46 8.34 17.52
N GLU A 140 -10.12 9.34 18.10
CA GLU A 140 -10.23 9.50 19.57
C GLU A 140 -11.15 8.41 20.16
N ASN A 141 -12.09 7.89 19.37
CA ASN A 141 -12.99 6.81 19.80
C ASN A 141 -12.47 5.46 19.27
N ARG A 142 -12.13 4.58 20.20
CA ARG A 142 -11.59 3.26 19.90
C ARG A 142 -12.56 2.37 19.12
N GLU A 143 -13.84 2.39 19.42
CA GLU A 143 -14.86 1.56 18.78
C GLU A 143 -15.03 1.95 17.30
N ARG A 144 -15.08 3.27 17.01
CA ARG A 144 -15.12 3.78 15.64
C ARG A 144 -13.86 3.41 14.87
N LEU A 145 -12.69 3.48 15.52
CA LEU A 145 -11.42 3.10 14.92
C LEU A 145 -11.42 1.62 14.51
N GLU A 146 -11.83 0.73 15.40
CA GLU A 146 -11.92 -0.71 15.13
C GLU A 146 -12.93 -1.03 14.01
N GLU A 147 -14.07 -0.33 13.98
CA GLU A 147 -15.05 -0.47 12.90
C GLU A 147 -14.48 0.00 11.55
N SER A 148 -13.80 1.15 11.53
CA SER A 148 -13.15 1.68 10.34
C SER A 148 -12.05 0.74 9.83
N ALA A 149 -11.25 0.16 10.73
CA ALA A 149 -10.21 -0.81 10.36
C ALA A 149 -10.81 -2.06 9.70
N ARG A 150 -11.91 -2.60 10.25
CA ARG A 150 -12.64 -3.73 9.63
C ARG A 150 -13.23 -3.38 8.26
N LYS A 151 -13.71 -2.15 8.06
CA LYS A 151 -14.20 -1.69 6.75
C LYS A 151 -13.08 -1.62 5.72
N VAL A 152 -11.92 -1.08 6.10
CA VAL A 152 -10.73 -1.02 5.24
C VAL A 152 -10.26 -2.42 4.88
N GLU A 153 -10.07 -3.31 5.87
CA GLU A 153 -9.68 -4.71 5.65
C GLU A 153 -10.60 -5.41 4.66
N LYS A 154 -11.91 -5.37 4.87
CA LYS A 154 -12.90 -5.97 3.96
C LYS A 154 -12.88 -5.36 2.56
N SER A 155 -12.63 -4.06 2.43
CA SER A 155 -12.55 -3.41 1.13
C SER A 155 -11.36 -3.89 0.33
N ILE A 156 -10.22 -4.09 0.99
CA ILE A 156 -9.00 -4.65 0.40
C ILE A 156 -9.20 -6.13 0.03
N GLU A 157 -9.79 -6.93 0.94
CA GLU A 157 -10.06 -8.35 0.71
C GLU A 157 -11.01 -8.59 -0.47
N ARG A 158 -12.00 -7.73 -0.69
CA ARG A 158 -12.92 -7.81 -1.84
C ARG A 158 -12.22 -7.68 -3.20
N LEU A 159 -11.05 -7.09 -3.24
CA LEU A 159 -10.20 -7.00 -4.43
C LEU A 159 -9.31 -8.24 -4.63
N GLY A 160 -9.42 -9.23 -3.75
CA GLY A 160 -8.61 -10.46 -3.81
C GLY A 160 -7.28 -10.38 -3.08
N PHE A 161 -6.99 -9.28 -2.37
CA PHE A 161 -5.81 -9.20 -1.50
C PHE A 161 -6.04 -9.91 -0.18
N ALA A 162 -4.96 -10.37 0.45
CA ALA A 162 -4.98 -10.67 1.87
C ALA A 162 -4.59 -9.42 2.65
N ALA A 163 -5.48 -8.99 3.54
CA ALA A 163 -5.26 -7.87 4.43
C ALA A 163 -5.25 -8.33 5.90
N ARG A 164 -4.62 -7.56 6.75
CA ARG A 164 -4.55 -7.85 8.18
C ARG A 164 -4.61 -6.57 9.00
N ILE A 165 -5.50 -6.54 9.96
CA ILE A 165 -5.46 -5.54 11.05
C ILE A 165 -4.30 -5.92 11.97
N GLU A 166 -3.29 -5.06 12.02
CA GLU A 166 -2.12 -5.27 12.89
C GLU A 166 -2.49 -5.08 14.36
N SER A 167 -1.84 -5.85 15.22
CA SER A 167 -1.97 -5.75 16.68
C SER A 167 -0.61 -5.40 17.32
N ILE A 168 0.27 -6.37 17.47
CA ILE A 168 1.60 -6.17 18.04
C ILE A 168 2.45 -5.24 17.16
N ASN A 169 2.32 -5.37 15.85
CA ASN A 169 3.10 -4.58 14.87
C ASN A 169 2.46 -3.24 14.51
N THR A 170 1.39 -2.81 15.19
CA THR A 170 0.72 -1.52 14.87
C THR A 170 1.66 -0.34 15.00
N MET A 171 2.52 -0.34 16.05
CA MET A 171 3.51 0.71 16.27
C MET A 171 4.56 0.73 15.16
N ASP A 172 5.09 -0.43 14.79
CA ASP A 172 6.09 -0.55 13.73
C ASP A 172 5.50 -0.12 12.38
N ALA A 173 4.25 -0.50 12.09
CA ALA A 173 3.53 -0.07 10.90
C ALA A 173 3.33 1.46 10.88
N TYR A 174 2.98 2.05 12.02
CA TYR A 174 2.84 3.50 12.15
C TYR A 174 4.16 4.21 11.90
N LEU A 175 5.23 3.83 12.60
CA LEU A 175 6.56 4.42 12.44
C LEU A 175 7.05 4.23 11.00
N GLY A 176 6.95 3.02 10.45
CA GLY A 176 7.33 2.73 9.08
C GLY A 176 6.54 3.50 8.02
N SER A 177 5.36 4.04 8.35
CA SER A 177 4.55 4.88 7.45
C SER A 177 4.96 6.35 7.45
N ILE A 178 5.86 6.75 8.33
CA ILE A 178 6.35 8.13 8.42
C ILE A 178 7.35 8.38 7.28
N PRO A 179 7.19 9.45 6.47
CA PRO A 179 8.13 9.77 5.41
C PRO A 179 9.56 9.93 5.94
N GLY A 180 10.52 9.33 5.26
CA GLY A 180 11.94 9.36 5.66
C GLY A 180 12.33 8.33 6.72
N HIS A 181 11.39 7.66 7.38
CA HIS A 181 11.69 6.59 8.32
C HIS A 181 12.09 5.30 7.57
N GLY A 182 13.24 4.75 7.86
CA GLY A 182 13.83 3.63 7.10
C GLY A 182 13.99 2.31 7.86
N VAL A 183 13.68 2.29 9.16
CA VAL A 183 14.01 1.15 10.03
C VAL A 183 12.86 0.13 10.06
N GLU A 184 11.70 0.51 10.56
CA GLU A 184 10.55 -0.40 10.66
C GLU A 184 9.93 -0.62 9.28
N ASN A 185 9.71 -1.90 8.96
CA ASN A 185 9.11 -2.32 7.70
C ASN A 185 8.37 -3.64 7.90
N VAL A 186 7.10 -3.55 8.25
CA VAL A 186 6.22 -4.71 8.46
C VAL A 186 5.75 -5.28 7.13
N ARG A 187 5.57 -6.62 7.06
CA ARG A 187 4.98 -7.30 5.90
C ARG A 187 5.67 -6.90 4.58
N ARG A 188 6.77 -7.55 4.25
CA ARG A 188 7.61 -7.28 3.09
C ARG A 188 7.47 -8.35 2.00
N PRO A 189 6.30 -8.50 1.35
CA PRO A 189 6.17 -9.38 0.20
C PRO A 189 7.09 -8.90 -0.93
N LEU A 190 7.58 -9.86 -1.70
CA LEU A 190 8.40 -9.60 -2.88
C LEU A 190 7.46 -9.44 -4.09
N ILE A 191 7.56 -8.32 -4.79
CA ILE A 191 6.85 -8.06 -6.05
C ILE A 191 7.78 -7.47 -7.09
N ASN A 192 7.36 -7.45 -8.33
CA ASN A 192 8.06 -6.79 -9.42
C ASN A 192 7.51 -5.36 -9.67
N THR A 193 8.25 -4.58 -10.45
CA THR A 193 7.87 -3.19 -10.76
C THR A 193 6.62 -3.07 -11.63
N MET A 194 6.24 -4.09 -12.41
CA MET A 194 4.98 -4.10 -13.16
C MET A 194 3.79 -4.19 -12.20
N ASN A 195 3.83 -5.15 -11.27
CA ASN A 195 2.81 -5.24 -10.22
C ASN A 195 2.79 -3.98 -9.33
N LEU A 196 3.95 -3.41 -9.02
CA LEU A 196 4.01 -2.14 -8.29
C LEU A 196 3.25 -1.03 -9.01
N ALA A 197 3.37 -0.93 -10.34
CA ALA A 197 2.67 0.08 -11.12
C ALA A 197 1.14 0.00 -10.97
N ASP A 198 0.59 -1.22 -10.87
CA ASP A 198 -0.83 -1.44 -10.64
C ASP A 198 -1.30 -1.03 -9.23
N LEU A 199 -0.40 -1.15 -8.25
CA LEU A 199 -0.69 -0.90 -6.83
C LEU A 199 -0.54 0.58 -6.43
N LEU A 200 0.16 1.38 -7.23
CA LEU A 200 0.32 2.80 -6.97
C LEU A 200 -0.94 3.58 -7.37
N PRO A 201 -1.28 4.66 -6.64
CA PRO A 201 -2.36 5.53 -7.06
C PRO A 201 -2.00 6.20 -8.39
N THR A 202 -2.81 5.97 -9.41
CA THR A 202 -2.66 6.57 -10.74
C THR A 202 -3.35 7.93 -10.84
N SER A 203 -4.19 8.26 -9.86
CA SER A 203 -4.88 9.54 -9.76
C SER A 203 -4.80 10.06 -8.32
N THR A 204 -4.85 11.38 -8.17
CA THR A 204 -4.97 12.03 -6.88
C THR A 204 -6.22 12.88 -6.85
N ILE A 205 -6.83 13.07 -5.67
CA ILE A 205 -7.96 13.97 -5.53
C ILE A 205 -7.45 15.40 -5.72
N TRP A 206 -7.95 16.07 -6.74
CA TRP A 206 -7.72 17.50 -6.89
C TRP A 206 -8.51 18.27 -5.83
N THR A 207 -7.82 19.05 -5.01
CA THR A 207 -8.41 19.78 -3.88
C THR A 207 -9.06 21.11 -4.26
N GLY A 208 -9.18 21.41 -5.56
CA GLY A 208 -9.71 22.67 -6.07
C GLY A 208 -8.65 23.79 -6.16
N SER A 209 -8.91 24.77 -6.99
CA SER A 209 -8.04 25.95 -7.14
C SER A 209 -7.95 26.75 -5.85
N ASN A 210 -6.78 27.28 -5.54
CA ASN A 210 -6.56 28.14 -4.37
C ASN A 210 -7.34 29.46 -4.42
N ALA A 211 -7.55 29.96 -5.64
CA ALA A 211 -8.34 31.17 -5.90
C ALA A 211 -9.43 30.85 -6.92
N ALA A 212 -10.53 31.60 -6.87
CA ALA A 212 -11.61 31.49 -7.84
C ALA A 212 -11.10 31.87 -9.24
N PRO A 213 -11.20 30.95 -10.25
CA PRO A 213 -10.67 31.20 -11.58
C PRO A 213 -11.67 32.03 -12.44
N CYS A 214 -12.23 33.08 -11.89
CA CYS A 214 -13.20 33.94 -12.56
C CYS A 214 -12.57 35.29 -12.88
N PRO A 215 -12.51 35.71 -14.15
CA PRO A 215 -11.93 36.98 -14.56
C PRO A 215 -12.70 38.23 -14.06
N LEU A 216 -13.96 38.02 -13.65
CA LEU A 216 -14.82 39.08 -13.11
C LEU A 216 -14.60 39.31 -11.62
N TYR A 217 -13.86 38.45 -10.94
CA TYR A 217 -13.55 38.61 -9.53
C TYR A 217 -12.19 39.30 -9.34
N PRO A 218 -12.00 39.99 -8.23
CA PRO A 218 -10.68 40.52 -7.89
C PRO A 218 -9.61 39.41 -7.90
N PRO A 219 -8.38 39.72 -8.27
CA PRO A 219 -7.29 38.74 -8.22
C PRO A 219 -7.19 38.08 -6.83
N LEU A 220 -6.95 36.77 -6.82
CA LEU A 220 -6.82 35.98 -5.59
C LEU A 220 -8.12 35.86 -4.76
N SER A 221 -9.28 36.12 -5.34
CA SER A 221 -10.55 35.90 -4.65
C SER A 221 -10.62 34.44 -4.14
N PRO A 222 -11.11 34.22 -2.89
CA PRO A 222 -11.17 32.88 -2.31
C PRO A 222 -12.15 31.99 -3.09
N ALA A 223 -12.02 30.69 -2.88
CA ALA A 223 -12.99 29.72 -3.38
C ALA A 223 -14.40 30.04 -2.85
N LEU A 224 -15.42 29.70 -3.64
CA LEU A 224 -16.81 29.93 -3.26
C LEU A 224 -17.17 29.23 -1.94
N MET A 225 -16.66 28.00 -1.75
CA MET A 225 -16.98 27.18 -0.59
C MET A 225 -15.83 26.22 -0.29
N HIS A 226 -15.59 25.97 0.99
CA HIS A 226 -14.75 24.88 1.45
C HIS A 226 -15.62 23.71 1.83
N CYS A 227 -15.42 22.59 1.14
CA CYS A 227 -16.17 21.34 1.30
C CYS A 227 -15.24 20.25 1.81
N VAL A 228 -15.83 19.10 2.13
CA VAL A 228 -15.13 17.87 2.45
C VAL A 228 -15.71 16.76 1.58
N THR A 229 -14.87 15.95 0.97
CA THR A 229 -15.31 14.76 0.23
C THR A 229 -15.78 13.67 1.20
N ASN A 230 -16.42 12.62 0.68
CA ASN A 230 -16.83 11.48 1.49
C ASN A 230 -15.65 10.81 2.25
N GLY A 231 -14.43 10.90 1.71
CA GLY A 231 -13.19 10.42 2.33
C GLY A 231 -12.49 11.47 3.22
N ALA A 232 -13.22 12.47 3.71
CA ALA A 232 -12.71 13.55 4.56
C ALA A 232 -11.58 14.41 3.93
N THR A 233 -11.41 14.37 2.61
CA THR A 233 -10.42 15.21 1.92
C THR A 233 -10.96 16.63 1.75
N PRO A 234 -10.25 17.67 2.21
CA PRO A 234 -10.65 19.06 1.98
C PRO A 234 -10.70 19.39 0.49
N PHE A 235 -11.77 20.07 0.08
CA PHE A 235 -11.99 20.47 -1.31
C PHE A 235 -12.47 21.91 -1.40
N ARG A 236 -11.89 22.69 -2.34
CA ARG A 236 -12.29 24.07 -2.65
C ARG A 236 -13.20 24.06 -3.86
N LEU A 237 -14.47 24.32 -3.62
CA LEU A 237 -15.45 24.42 -4.69
C LEU A 237 -15.37 25.78 -5.38
N ASN A 238 -15.25 25.76 -6.70
CA ASN A 238 -15.37 26.92 -7.58
C ASN A 238 -16.37 26.56 -8.69
N LEU A 239 -17.22 27.50 -9.07
CA LEU A 239 -18.21 27.33 -10.14
C LEU A 239 -17.70 27.79 -11.52
N HIS A 240 -16.52 28.37 -11.55
CA HIS A 240 -15.89 28.87 -12.78
C HIS A 240 -14.71 27.98 -13.16
N VAL A 241 -14.53 27.81 -14.46
CA VAL A 241 -13.40 27.12 -15.06
C VAL A 241 -12.54 28.17 -15.76
N ARG A 242 -11.23 28.05 -15.68
CA ARG A 242 -10.33 28.86 -16.50
C ARG A 242 -10.51 28.50 -17.96
N ASP A 243 -10.63 29.47 -18.82
CA ASP A 243 -10.58 29.31 -20.27
C ASP A 243 -9.18 28.89 -20.71
#